data_a3515336cb02438e10c68abf61c94a55
#
_entry.id   a3515336cb02438e10c68abf61c94a55
#
_cell.length_a   1.000
_cell.length_b   1.000
_cell.length_c   1.000
_cell.angle_alpha   90.00
_cell.angle_beta   90.00
_cell.angle_gamma   90.00
#
_symmetry.space_group_name_H-M   'P 1'
#
loop_
_entity.id
_entity.type
_entity.pdbx_description
1 polymer ?
#
loop_
_entity_poly.entity_id
_entity_poly.type
_entity_poly.pdbx_seq_one_letter_code
_entity_poly.pdbx_strand_id
1 'polypeptide(L)'
;MERRKVTVQTIMNMKGKQKIAMITAYDYPTAKLVDQAGVDGILVGDSLGMVVLGFENTLGVTLRDMLIHVAAVARARPKALLIADMPFMTYETGVRDALRNASKLIRAGAEAVKPEGGQEIFNIVNNLVKFGIPVMGHIGLNPQRVLSLGGFRMISKTEEQARKLIEDAKALQEAGAFAIVIEMVPASVAKAVTETVKIPTICIGAGPHCDGQILVLHDALGLTERPPSFAKKYVDLSAIIRDAVVKYVSEVRSGEFPSPEYYKDR
;
A
#
# COMPACT_ATOMS: atom_id res chain seq x y z
N MET A 1 2.46 28.01 2.12
CA MET A 1 2.85 27.56 0.76
C MET A 1 2.04 26.32 0.42
N GLU A 2 1.48 26.26 -0.79
CA GLU A 2 0.78 25.07 -1.24
C GLU A 2 1.78 23.91 -1.42
N ARG A 3 1.46 22.72 -0.89
CA ARG A 3 2.32 21.53 -0.99
C ARG A 3 2.50 21.13 -2.46
N ARG A 4 3.74 20.95 -2.89
CA ARG A 4 4.05 20.48 -4.24
C ARG A 4 3.65 19.02 -4.42
N LYS A 5 3.32 18.63 -5.66
CA LYS A 5 3.05 17.23 -6.03
C LYS A 5 4.30 16.37 -5.83
N VAL A 6 4.15 15.27 -5.11
CA VAL A 6 5.19 14.24 -4.98
C VAL A 6 5.15 13.35 -6.22
N THR A 7 6.28 13.20 -6.87
CA THR A 7 6.45 12.39 -8.08
C THR A 7 7.38 11.20 -7.79
N VAL A 8 7.48 10.26 -8.71
CA VAL A 8 8.47 9.17 -8.66
C VAL A 8 9.89 9.74 -8.44
N GLN A 9 10.26 10.79 -9.17
CA GLN A 9 11.56 11.44 -9.03
C GLN A 9 11.75 12.07 -7.63
N THR A 10 10.67 12.62 -7.06
CA THR A 10 10.69 13.14 -5.69
C THR A 10 11.05 12.03 -4.69
N ILE A 11 10.35 10.88 -4.78
CA ILE A 11 10.61 9.71 -3.92
C ILE A 11 12.07 9.23 -4.08
N MET A 12 12.55 9.08 -5.30
CA MET A 12 13.94 8.65 -5.56
C MET A 12 14.97 9.58 -4.92
N ASN A 13 14.74 10.89 -4.99
CA ASN A 13 15.64 11.91 -4.44
C ASN A 13 15.65 11.96 -2.91
N MET A 14 14.69 11.32 -2.22
CA MET A 14 14.63 11.24 -0.76
C MET A 14 15.55 10.17 -0.18
N LYS A 15 16.05 9.22 -0.98
CA LYS A 15 16.98 8.16 -0.54
C LYS A 15 18.13 8.73 0.26
N GLY A 16 18.28 8.25 1.51
CA GLY A 16 19.37 8.65 2.41
C GLY A 16 19.33 10.10 2.91
N LYS A 17 18.31 10.89 2.54
CA LYS A 17 18.19 12.32 2.92
C LYS A 17 17.00 12.61 3.83
N GLN A 18 15.85 11.98 3.55
CA GLN A 18 14.61 12.20 4.28
C GLN A 18 13.84 10.90 4.36
N LYS A 19 13.21 10.63 5.50
CA LYS A 19 12.33 9.46 5.65
C LYS A 19 11.04 9.67 4.87
N ILE A 20 10.64 8.61 4.16
CA ILE A 20 9.45 8.57 3.31
C ILE A 20 8.30 7.99 4.13
N ALA A 21 7.22 8.75 4.27
CA ALA A 21 6.02 8.30 4.96
C ALA A 21 4.95 7.91 3.95
N MET A 22 4.55 6.64 3.95
CA MET A 22 3.49 6.11 3.08
C MET A 22 2.37 5.49 3.90
N ILE A 23 1.17 5.49 3.33
CA ILE A 23 0.01 4.84 3.95
C ILE A 23 -0.93 4.33 2.85
N THR A 24 -1.77 3.34 3.17
CA THR A 24 -2.81 2.92 2.24
C THR A 24 -4.03 3.83 2.33
N ALA A 25 -4.78 3.96 1.23
CA ALA A 25 -6.14 4.49 1.23
C ALA A 25 -6.95 3.83 0.11
N TYR A 26 -8.25 3.69 0.32
CA TYR A 26 -9.09 2.89 -0.57
C TYR A 26 -10.35 3.62 -1.08
N ASP A 27 -10.58 4.85 -0.62
CA ASP A 27 -11.74 5.66 -1.01
C ASP A 27 -11.40 7.15 -1.07
N TYR A 28 -12.34 7.94 -1.60
CA TYR A 28 -12.18 9.37 -1.79
C TYR A 28 -11.99 10.17 -0.48
N PRO A 29 -12.84 10.01 0.57
CA PRO A 29 -12.71 10.81 1.77
C PRO A 29 -11.44 10.50 2.55
N THR A 30 -11.07 9.22 2.71
CA THR A 30 -9.84 8.85 3.41
C THR A 30 -8.59 9.29 2.65
N ALA A 31 -8.60 9.20 1.30
CA ALA A 31 -7.51 9.72 0.48
C ALA A 31 -7.28 11.21 0.68
N LYS A 32 -8.34 12.02 0.78
CA LYS A 32 -8.21 13.47 1.09
C LYS A 32 -7.58 13.71 2.44
N LEU A 33 -8.03 12.98 3.47
CA LEU A 33 -7.53 13.16 4.84
C LEU A 33 -6.05 12.78 4.96
N VAL A 34 -5.64 11.65 4.40
CA VAL A 34 -4.23 11.22 4.48
C VAL A 34 -3.32 12.12 3.63
N ASP A 35 -3.79 12.62 2.49
CA ASP A 35 -3.02 13.59 1.69
C ASP A 35 -2.84 14.92 2.42
N GLN A 36 -3.89 15.43 3.08
CA GLN A 36 -3.82 16.62 3.92
C GLN A 36 -2.87 16.45 5.11
N ALA A 37 -2.75 15.23 5.64
CA ALA A 37 -1.79 14.90 6.70
C ALA A 37 -0.32 14.94 6.24
N GLY A 38 -0.07 15.00 4.92
CA GLY A 38 1.25 15.24 4.37
C GLY A 38 2.06 14.00 4.03
N VAL A 39 1.44 12.83 3.84
CA VAL A 39 2.14 11.61 3.40
C VAL A 39 2.78 11.78 2.03
N ASP A 40 3.92 11.13 1.80
CA ASP A 40 4.65 11.19 0.54
C ASP A 40 4.06 10.27 -0.54
N GLY A 41 3.48 9.15 -0.12
CA GLY A 41 2.84 8.20 -1.02
C GLY A 41 1.54 7.63 -0.44
N ILE A 42 0.58 7.40 -1.32
CA ILE A 42 -0.66 6.68 -1.04
C ILE A 42 -0.66 5.40 -1.87
N LEU A 43 -0.82 4.27 -1.21
CA LEU A 43 -0.96 2.98 -1.86
C LEU A 43 -2.42 2.53 -1.84
N VAL A 44 -3.00 2.30 -3.01
CA VAL A 44 -4.19 1.46 -3.11
C VAL A 44 -3.70 0.02 -3.19
N GLY A 45 -3.61 -0.61 -2.01
CA GLY A 45 -3.09 -1.97 -1.86
C GLY A 45 -4.17 -3.03 -2.03
N ASP A 46 -3.81 -4.23 -2.46
CA ASP A 46 -4.72 -5.39 -2.48
C ASP A 46 -5.09 -5.87 -1.07
N SER A 47 -4.43 -5.34 -0.04
CA SER A 47 -4.87 -5.40 1.36
C SER A 47 -6.32 -4.91 1.56
N LEU A 48 -6.88 -4.13 0.59
CA LEU A 48 -8.31 -3.79 0.57
C LEU A 48 -9.21 -5.04 0.63
N GLY A 49 -8.76 -6.16 0.10
CA GLY A 49 -9.47 -7.43 0.20
C GLY A 49 -9.77 -7.79 1.64
N MET A 50 -8.77 -7.64 2.52
CA MET A 50 -8.89 -8.00 3.92
C MET A 50 -9.62 -6.92 4.75
N VAL A 51 -9.22 -5.65 4.60
CA VAL A 51 -9.66 -4.58 5.51
C VAL A 51 -10.91 -3.82 5.04
N VAL A 52 -11.30 -3.97 3.77
CA VAL A 52 -12.49 -3.32 3.19
C VAL A 52 -13.53 -4.34 2.75
N LEU A 53 -13.10 -5.42 2.04
CA LEU A 53 -14.02 -6.41 1.46
C LEU A 53 -14.28 -7.60 2.37
N GLY A 54 -13.52 -7.77 3.47
CA GLY A 54 -13.70 -8.85 4.45
C GLY A 54 -13.18 -10.22 3.98
N PHE A 55 -12.27 -10.27 3.01
CA PHE A 55 -11.63 -11.52 2.58
C PHE A 55 -10.59 -11.98 3.62
N GLU A 56 -10.33 -13.26 3.68
CA GLU A 56 -9.30 -13.83 4.57
C GLU A 56 -7.86 -13.46 4.16
N ASN A 57 -7.65 -13.18 2.86
CA ASN A 57 -6.35 -12.83 2.28
C ASN A 57 -6.54 -11.99 0.99
N THR A 58 -5.43 -11.62 0.35
CA THR A 58 -5.45 -10.76 -0.85
C THR A 58 -5.78 -11.50 -2.15
N LEU A 59 -5.79 -12.83 -2.18
CA LEU A 59 -5.95 -13.63 -3.41
C LEU A 59 -7.30 -13.46 -4.09
N GLY A 60 -8.34 -13.11 -3.33
CA GLY A 60 -9.68 -12.87 -3.86
C GLY A 60 -9.85 -11.52 -4.56
N VAL A 61 -8.87 -10.61 -4.42
CA VAL A 61 -8.95 -9.27 -5.02
C VAL A 61 -8.76 -9.35 -6.52
N THR A 62 -9.73 -8.84 -7.27
CA THR A 62 -9.67 -8.78 -8.73
C THR A 62 -9.12 -7.43 -9.22
N LEU A 63 -8.68 -7.40 -10.49
CA LEU A 63 -8.32 -6.14 -11.12
C LEU A 63 -9.48 -5.14 -11.13
N ARG A 64 -10.73 -5.60 -11.22
CA ARG A 64 -11.93 -4.75 -11.19
C ARG A 64 -12.07 -4.05 -9.84
N ASP A 65 -11.84 -4.75 -8.74
CA ASP A 65 -11.88 -4.17 -7.41
C ASP A 65 -10.82 -3.08 -7.29
N MET A 66 -9.58 -3.39 -7.69
CA MET A 66 -8.51 -2.40 -7.72
C MET A 66 -8.85 -1.15 -8.53
N LEU A 67 -9.42 -1.32 -9.73
CA LEU A 67 -9.79 -0.18 -10.58
C LEU A 67 -10.83 0.73 -9.95
N ILE A 68 -11.82 0.18 -9.23
CA ILE A 68 -12.85 0.96 -8.51
C ILE A 68 -12.18 1.81 -7.42
N HIS A 69 -11.34 1.20 -6.59
CA HIS A 69 -10.69 1.87 -5.48
C HIS A 69 -9.62 2.89 -5.95
N VAL A 70 -8.81 2.53 -6.95
CA VAL A 70 -7.84 3.45 -7.55
C VAL A 70 -8.54 4.69 -8.11
N ALA A 71 -9.63 4.52 -8.85
CA ALA A 71 -10.38 5.65 -9.40
C ALA A 71 -11.01 6.52 -8.30
N ALA A 72 -11.46 5.93 -7.20
CA ALA A 72 -12.00 6.68 -6.05
C ALA A 72 -10.92 7.55 -5.39
N VAL A 73 -9.75 6.96 -5.09
CA VAL A 73 -8.60 7.68 -4.52
C VAL A 73 -8.07 8.75 -5.46
N ALA A 74 -7.96 8.46 -6.77
CA ALA A 74 -7.48 9.41 -7.77
C ALA A 74 -8.35 10.68 -7.89
N ARG A 75 -9.68 10.55 -7.68
CA ARG A 75 -10.59 11.71 -7.66
C ARG A 75 -10.31 12.68 -6.52
N ALA A 76 -9.65 12.26 -5.45
CA ALA A 76 -9.20 13.16 -4.40
C ALA A 76 -8.06 14.08 -4.86
N ARG A 77 -7.43 13.81 -6.01
CA ARG A 77 -6.30 14.54 -6.60
C ARG A 77 -5.15 14.73 -5.59
N PRO A 78 -4.64 13.64 -4.98
CA PRO A 78 -3.66 13.75 -3.93
C PRO A 78 -2.37 14.40 -4.43
N LYS A 79 -1.73 15.18 -3.55
CA LYS A 79 -0.35 15.66 -3.76
C LYS A 79 0.68 14.55 -3.50
N ALA A 80 0.34 13.55 -2.70
CA ALA A 80 1.11 12.33 -2.53
C ALA A 80 1.17 11.51 -3.83
N LEU A 81 2.27 10.77 -4.05
CA LEU A 81 2.37 9.84 -5.18
C LEU A 81 1.33 8.71 -5.03
N LEU A 82 0.47 8.51 -6.03
CA LEU A 82 -0.55 7.46 -6.02
C LEU A 82 -0.03 6.19 -6.69
N ILE A 83 0.04 5.12 -5.92
CA ILE A 83 0.53 3.81 -6.35
C ILE A 83 -0.61 2.80 -6.23
N ALA A 84 -0.69 1.85 -7.17
CA ALA A 84 -1.69 0.78 -7.16
C ALA A 84 -1.02 -0.60 -7.19
N ASP A 85 -1.49 -1.52 -6.34
CA ASP A 85 -1.08 -2.91 -6.44
C ASP A 85 -1.60 -3.55 -7.71
N MET A 86 -0.80 -4.44 -8.27
CA MET A 86 -1.23 -5.39 -9.29
C MET A 86 -1.69 -6.67 -8.58
N PRO A 87 -3.00 -7.00 -8.57
CA PRO A 87 -3.50 -8.16 -7.85
C PRO A 87 -2.96 -9.48 -8.41
N PHE A 88 -3.06 -10.51 -7.60
CA PHE A 88 -2.64 -11.88 -7.93
C PHE A 88 -3.09 -12.31 -9.32
N MET A 89 -2.18 -12.92 -10.10
CA MET A 89 -2.38 -13.43 -11.48
C MET A 89 -2.76 -12.36 -12.52
N THR A 90 -2.50 -11.09 -12.23
CA THR A 90 -2.72 -10.01 -13.23
C THR A 90 -1.45 -9.62 -13.97
N TYR A 91 -0.28 -10.10 -13.54
CA TYR A 91 1.03 -9.84 -14.16
C TYR A 91 1.87 -11.12 -14.34
N GLU A 92 1.63 -12.16 -13.57
CA GLU A 92 2.41 -13.41 -13.60
C GLU A 92 2.16 -14.24 -14.88
N THR A 93 1.04 -14.01 -15.56
CA THR A 93 0.66 -14.68 -16.82
C THR A 93 1.49 -14.24 -18.03
N GLY A 94 2.35 -13.24 -17.85
CA GLY A 94 3.31 -12.78 -18.85
C GLY A 94 3.27 -11.28 -19.10
N VAL A 95 4.30 -10.79 -19.80
CA VAL A 95 4.54 -9.35 -20.06
C VAL A 95 3.35 -8.67 -20.72
N ARG A 96 2.69 -9.34 -21.67
CA ARG A 96 1.52 -8.78 -22.38
C ARG A 96 0.37 -8.44 -21.42
N ASP A 97 0.06 -9.36 -20.51
CA ASP A 97 -1.03 -9.18 -19.56
C ASP A 97 -0.63 -8.17 -18.48
N ALA A 98 0.63 -8.20 -18.01
CA ALA A 98 1.18 -7.22 -17.11
C ALA A 98 1.04 -5.79 -17.66
N LEU A 99 1.47 -5.53 -18.90
CA LEU A 99 1.33 -4.24 -19.57
C LEU A 99 -0.14 -3.82 -19.73
N ARG A 100 -1.01 -4.76 -20.16
CA ARG A 100 -2.45 -4.51 -20.33
C ARG A 100 -3.09 -4.11 -19.00
N ASN A 101 -2.81 -4.82 -17.92
CA ASN A 101 -3.44 -4.61 -16.63
C ASN A 101 -2.87 -3.38 -15.90
N ALA A 102 -1.55 -3.19 -15.93
CA ALA A 102 -0.92 -1.97 -15.42
C ALA A 102 -1.43 -0.72 -16.13
N SER A 103 -1.59 -0.75 -17.47
CA SER A 103 -2.14 0.40 -18.21
C SER A 103 -3.56 0.75 -17.80
N LYS A 104 -4.38 -0.21 -17.37
CA LYS A 104 -5.73 0.06 -16.85
C LYS A 104 -5.65 0.78 -15.49
N LEU A 105 -4.73 0.36 -14.59
CA LEU A 105 -4.51 1.03 -13.30
C LEU A 105 -4.02 2.47 -13.50
N ILE A 106 -3.09 2.70 -14.42
CA ILE A 106 -2.62 4.06 -14.76
C ILE A 106 -3.78 4.91 -15.31
N ARG A 107 -4.61 4.37 -16.21
CA ARG A 107 -5.79 5.09 -16.72
C ARG A 107 -6.85 5.35 -15.67
N ALA A 108 -6.92 4.53 -14.62
CA ALA A 108 -7.79 4.78 -13.47
C ALA A 108 -7.26 5.89 -12.55
N GLY A 109 -6.03 6.34 -12.76
CA GLY A 109 -5.40 7.48 -12.08
C GLY A 109 -4.20 7.13 -11.20
N ALA A 110 -3.75 5.87 -11.16
CA ALA A 110 -2.48 5.52 -10.53
C ALA A 110 -1.30 6.17 -11.30
N GLU A 111 -0.24 6.51 -10.59
CA GLU A 111 0.99 7.11 -11.16
C GLU A 111 2.14 6.10 -11.18
N ALA A 112 1.98 4.99 -10.48
CA ALA A 112 2.88 3.84 -10.47
C ALA A 112 2.11 2.56 -10.10
N VAL A 113 2.71 1.40 -10.38
CA VAL A 113 2.16 0.11 -10.00
C VAL A 113 3.11 -0.66 -9.08
N LYS A 114 2.56 -1.59 -8.27
CA LYS A 114 3.34 -2.43 -7.35
C LYS A 114 3.01 -3.91 -7.57
N PRO A 115 3.82 -4.66 -8.33
CA PRO A 115 3.80 -6.12 -8.37
C PRO A 115 4.62 -6.70 -7.22
N GLU A 116 4.35 -7.94 -6.82
CA GLU A 116 5.10 -8.70 -5.81
C GLU A 116 6.03 -9.72 -6.46
N GLY A 117 7.27 -9.81 -5.96
CA GLY A 117 8.27 -10.77 -6.41
C GLY A 117 9.65 -10.15 -6.55
N GLY A 118 10.65 -11.00 -6.79
CA GLY A 118 12.05 -10.64 -6.96
C GLY A 118 12.54 -10.92 -8.39
N GLN A 119 13.59 -11.74 -8.50
CA GLN A 119 14.23 -12.07 -9.78
C GLN A 119 13.24 -12.67 -10.80
N GLU A 120 12.27 -13.44 -10.36
CA GLU A 120 11.29 -14.12 -11.21
C GLU A 120 10.38 -13.17 -11.98
N ILE A 121 10.20 -11.94 -11.49
CA ILE A 121 9.42 -10.91 -12.18
C ILE A 121 10.29 -9.85 -12.89
N PHE A 122 11.61 -10.06 -12.96
CA PHE A 122 12.55 -9.13 -13.61
C PHE A 122 12.07 -8.67 -14.99
N ASN A 123 11.74 -9.61 -15.86
CA ASN A 123 11.30 -9.31 -17.24
C ASN A 123 9.99 -8.50 -17.27
N ILE A 124 9.10 -8.73 -16.31
CA ILE A 124 7.84 -8.01 -16.18
C ILE A 124 8.12 -6.57 -15.79
N VAL A 125 8.89 -6.36 -14.72
CA VAL A 125 9.27 -5.02 -14.23
C VAL A 125 10.02 -4.23 -15.30
N ASN A 126 11.01 -4.85 -15.94
CA ASN A 126 11.80 -4.21 -17.00
C ASN A 126 10.95 -3.75 -18.18
N ASN A 127 9.99 -4.57 -18.62
CA ASN A 127 9.09 -4.19 -19.71
C ASN A 127 8.10 -3.09 -19.28
N LEU A 128 7.53 -3.13 -18.06
CA LEU A 128 6.68 -2.08 -17.55
C LEU A 128 7.41 -0.74 -17.57
N VAL A 129 8.62 -0.70 -17.00
CA VAL A 129 9.46 0.51 -16.96
C VAL A 129 9.86 0.98 -18.35
N LYS A 130 10.27 0.07 -19.24
CA LYS A 130 10.65 0.39 -20.63
C LYS A 130 9.51 1.05 -21.41
N PHE A 131 8.27 0.68 -21.11
CA PHE A 131 7.08 1.28 -21.74
C PHE A 131 6.51 2.48 -20.94
N GLY A 132 7.27 3.01 -19.98
CA GLY A 132 6.94 4.25 -19.26
C GLY A 132 6.00 4.08 -18.08
N ILE A 133 5.78 2.88 -17.57
CA ILE A 133 4.99 2.62 -16.38
C ILE A 133 5.95 2.50 -15.18
N PRO A 134 5.94 3.45 -14.21
CA PRO A 134 6.81 3.37 -13.06
C PRO A 134 6.43 2.18 -12.16
N VAL A 135 7.44 1.49 -11.63
CA VAL A 135 7.24 0.30 -10.79
C VAL A 135 7.89 0.49 -9.42
N MET A 136 7.13 0.26 -8.37
CA MET A 136 7.60 -0.01 -7.01
C MET A 136 7.65 -1.52 -6.82
N GLY A 137 8.82 -2.09 -6.54
CA GLY A 137 8.94 -3.52 -6.26
C GLY A 137 8.40 -3.88 -4.88
N HIS A 138 8.16 -5.18 -4.64
CA HIS A 138 7.77 -5.69 -3.33
C HIS A 138 8.41 -7.04 -3.07
N ILE A 139 9.27 -7.10 -2.08
CA ILE A 139 10.01 -8.30 -1.66
C ILE A 139 9.85 -8.57 -0.16
N GLY A 140 10.29 -9.72 0.26
CA GLY A 140 10.06 -10.21 1.61
C GLY A 140 8.82 -11.09 1.65
N LEU A 141 8.00 -10.96 2.65
CA LEU A 141 6.69 -11.60 2.65
C LEU A 141 5.87 -11.03 1.47
N ASN A 142 5.42 -11.91 0.62
CA ASN A 142 4.50 -11.57 -0.46
C ASN A 142 3.10 -12.09 -0.10
N PRO A 143 2.15 -11.23 0.29
CA PRO A 143 0.78 -11.64 0.63
C PRO A 143 0.09 -12.49 -0.42
N GLN A 144 0.36 -12.23 -1.69
CA GLN A 144 -0.17 -13.01 -2.83
C GLN A 144 0.37 -14.46 -2.88
N ARG A 145 1.39 -14.79 -2.07
CA ARG A 145 1.95 -16.16 -1.94
C ARG A 145 1.57 -16.85 -0.63
N VAL A 146 0.56 -16.34 0.08
CA VAL A 146 0.15 -16.82 1.41
C VAL A 146 -0.11 -18.33 1.46
N LEU A 147 -0.66 -18.93 0.40
CA LEU A 147 -0.91 -20.37 0.33
C LEU A 147 0.38 -21.18 0.31
N SER A 148 1.36 -20.76 -0.49
CA SER A 148 2.65 -21.46 -0.58
C SER A 148 3.51 -21.24 0.67
N LEU A 149 3.32 -20.11 1.37
CA LEU A 149 4.03 -19.79 2.60
C LEU A 149 3.39 -20.42 3.85
N GLY A 150 2.16 -20.94 3.74
CA GLY A 150 1.42 -21.49 4.88
C GLY A 150 0.98 -20.44 5.89
N GLY A 151 0.70 -19.20 5.43
CA GLY A 151 0.22 -18.08 6.24
C GLY A 151 1.18 -16.87 6.27
N PHE A 152 0.74 -15.82 6.95
CA PHE A 152 1.53 -14.60 7.15
C PHE A 152 2.57 -14.81 8.26
N ARG A 153 3.84 -14.80 7.91
CA ARG A 153 4.95 -14.98 8.86
C ARG A 153 6.21 -14.25 8.39
N MET A 154 7.07 -13.93 9.35
CA MET A 154 8.39 -13.38 9.04
C MET A 154 9.23 -14.40 8.27
N ILE A 155 9.80 -13.97 7.15
CA ILE A 155 10.65 -14.77 6.25
C ILE A 155 12.10 -14.25 6.25
N SER A 156 12.96 -14.85 5.44
CA SER A 156 14.38 -14.47 5.28
C SER A 156 15.18 -14.51 6.60
N LYS A 157 14.93 -15.55 7.40
CA LYS A 157 15.57 -15.74 8.71
C LYS A 157 16.94 -16.42 8.65
N THR A 158 17.25 -17.14 7.56
CA THR A 158 18.56 -17.78 7.36
C THR A 158 19.44 -16.90 6.48
N GLU A 159 20.77 -17.10 6.57
CA GLU A 159 21.73 -16.36 5.73
C GLU A 159 21.50 -16.57 4.23
N GLU A 160 21.13 -17.78 3.83
CA GLU A 160 20.80 -18.10 2.43
C GLU A 160 19.58 -17.31 1.95
N GLN A 161 18.51 -17.30 2.75
CA GLN A 161 17.30 -16.53 2.46
C GLN A 161 17.57 -15.02 2.43
N ALA A 162 18.42 -14.52 3.33
CA ALA A 162 18.83 -13.12 3.34
C ALA A 162 19.62 -12.74 2.07
N ARG A 163 20.59 -13.59 1.66
CA ARG A 163 21.30 -13.39 0.39
C ARG A 163 20.38 -13.37 -0.80
N LYS A 164 19.43 -14.31 -0.88
CA LYS A 164 18.42 -14.33 -1.95
C LYS A 164 17.61 -13.03 -1.99
N LEU A 165 17.16 -12.53 -0.85
CA LEU A 165 16.41 -11.27 -0.78
C LEU A 165 17.22 -10.07 -1.27
N ILE A 166 18.53 -10.03 -0.98
CA ILE A 166 19.43 -9.00 -1.49
C ILE A 166 19.54 -9.08 -3.02
N GLU A 167 19.67 -10.28 -3.58
CA GLU A 167 19.71 -10.47 -5.03
C GLU A 167 18.38 -10.10 -5.70
N ASP A 168 17.23 -10.41 -5.06
CA ASP A 168 15.92 -9.98 -5.51
C ASP A 168 15.81 -8.44 -5.57
N ALA A 169 16.31 -7.74 -4.55
CA ALA A 169 16.33 -6.28 -4.53
C ALA A 169 17.22 -5.69 -5.64
N LYS A 170 18.41 -6.27 -5.86
CA LYS A 170 19.30 -5.86 -6.96
C LYS A 170 18.63 -6.05 -8.32
N ALA A 171 18.01 -7.19 -8.53
CA ALA A 171 17.31 -7.50 -9.77
C ALA A 171 16.17 -6.50 -10.06
N LEU A 172 15.37 -6.15 -9.05
CA LEU A 172 14.32 -5.15 -9.22
C LEU A 172 14.88 -3.76 -9.53
N GLN A 173 15.98 -3.35 -8.87
CA GLN A 173 16.66 -2.10 -9.20
C GLN A 173 17.18 -2.11 -10.63
N GLU A 174 17.84 -3.19 -11.06
CA GLU A 174 18.36 -3.35 -12.42
C GLU A 174 17.25 -3.36 -13.46
N ALA A 175 16.09 -3.96 -13.14
CA ALA A 175 14.89 -3.90 -13.97
C ALA A 175 14.29 -2.50 -14.10
N GLY A 176 14.73 -1.53 -13.26
CA GLY A 176 14.33 -0.12 -13.31
C GLY A 176 13.23 0.25 -12.31
N ALA A 177 12.96 -0.56 -11.29
CA ALA A 177 12.08 -0.16 -10.20
C ALA A 177 12.60 1.12 -9.52
N PHE A 178 11.69 2.07 -9.19
CA PHE A 178 12.09 3.34 -8.57
C PHE A 178 12.21 3.26 -7.04
N ALA A 179 11.58 2.28 -6.41
CA ALA A 179 11.61 2.00 -4.98
C ALA A 179 11.22 0.53 -4.73
N ILE A 180 11.45 0.03 -3.53
CA ILE A 180 11.14 -1.35 -3.13
C ILE A 180 10.48 -1.35 -1.75
N VAL A 181 9.31 -1.99 -1.63
CA VAL A 181 8.72 -2.37 -0.34
C VAL A 181 9.42 -3.63 0.17
N ILE A 182 9.77 -3.63 1.46
CA ILE A 182 10.36 -4.78 2.16
C ILE A 182 9.42 -5.15 3.30
N GLU A 183 8.79 -6.33 3.21
CA GLU A 183 7.78 -6.77 4.17
C GLU A 183 8.25 -7.95 5.02
N MET A 184 8.01 -7.85 6.35
CA MET A 184 8.11 -8.96 7.32
C MET A 184 9.41 -9.77 7.22
N VAL A 185 10.53 -9.07 7.24
CA VAL A 185 11.88 -9.67 7.31
C VAL A 185 12.61 -9.15 8.55
N PRO A 186 13.68 -9.84 9.03
CA PRO A 186 14.49 -9.32 10.14
C PRO A 186 15.05 -7.93 9.83
N ALA A 187 15.09 -7.06 10.83
CA ALA A 187 15.56 -5.67 10.67
C ALA A 187 17.01 -5.58 10.15
N SER A 188 17.87 -6.53 10.50
CA SER A 188 19.24 -6.62 9.98
C SER A 188 19.27 -6.92 8.48
N VAL A 189 18.35 -7.76 8.00
CA VAL A 189 18.23 -8.10 6.58
C VAL A 189 17.71 -6.90 5.79
N ALA A 190 16.67 -6.22 6.28
CA ALA A 190 16.17 -4.99 5.69
C ALA A 190 17.25 -3.90 5.62
N LYS A 191 18.09 -3.79 6.66
CA LYS A 191 19.26 -2.90 6.67
C LYS A 191 20.22 -3.24 5.53
N ALA A 192 20.63 -4.51 5.43
CA ALA A 192 21.56 -4.96 4.39
C ALA A 192 21.02 -4.71 2.97
N VAL A 193 19.72 -4.95 2.73
CA VAL A 193 19.08 -4.62 1.45
C VAL A 193 19.15 -3.11 1.21
N THR A 194 18.77 -2.28 2.19
CA THR A 194 18.74 -0.81 2.06
C THR A 194 20.10 -0.22 1.73
N GLU A 195 21.17 -0.76 2.33
CA GLU A 195 22.56 -0.33 2.09
C GLU A 195 23.08 -0.82 0.73
N THR A 196 22.51 -1.90 0.19
CA THR A 196 22.95 -2.49 -1.09
C THR A 196 22.36 -1.77 -2.29
N VAL A 197 21.08 -1.38 -2.25
CA VAL A 197 20.41 -0.76 -3.41
C VAL A 197 20.51 0.77 -3.38
N LYS A 198 20.50 1.39 -4.57
CA LYS A 198 20.56 2.85 -4.73
C LYS A 198 19.19 3.51 -4.76
N ILE A 199 18.12 2.72 -4.91
CA ILE A 199 16.73 3.19 -4.88
C ILE A 199 16.16 3.15 -3.46
N PRO A 200 15.16 3.97 -3.13
CA PRO A 200 14.53 3.96 -1.81
C PRO A 200 13.94 2.61 -1.44
N THR A 201 14.06 2.25 -0.16
CA THR A 201 13.39 1.09 0.44
C THR A 201 12.34 1.55 1.43
N ILE A 202 11.17 0.91 1.41
CA ILE A 202 10.01 1.21 2.26
C ILE A 202 9.70 -0.03 3.08
N CYS A 203 9.85 0.03 4.39
CA CYS A 203 9.63 -1.11 5.27
C CYS A 203 8.15 -1.20 5.72
N ILE A 204 7.68 -2.43 5.87
CA ILE A 204 6.50 -2.79 6.66
C ILE A 204 6.80 -4.07 7.46
N GLY A 205 6.76 -3.97 8.79
CA GLY A 205 7.15 -5.09 9.65
C GLY A 205 8.60 -5.56 9.49
N ALA A 206 9.50 -4.70 9.00
CA ALA A 206 10.90 -5.03 8.72
C ALA A 206 11.91 -4.09 9.44
N GLY A 207 11.49 -3.43 10.50
CA GLY A 207 12.33 -2.58 11.34
C GLY A 207 12.56 -1.16 10.80
N PRO A 208 13.47 -0.37 11.43
CA PRO A 208 13.58 1.07 11.21
C PRO A 208 14.58 1.50 10.13
N HIS A 209 15.31 0.56 9.53
CA HIS A 209 16.51 0.88 8.74
C HIS A 209 16.22 1.28 7.29
N CYS A 210 15.01 1.07 6.79
CA CYS A 210 14.61 1.51 5.46
C CYS A 210 14.56 3.04 5.32
N ASP A 211 14.55 3.53 4.09
CA ASP A 211 14.41 4.95 3.79
C ASP A 211 13.00 5.47 4.13
N GLY A 212 12.00 4.59 4.18
CA GLY A 212 10.64 4.94 4.56
C GLY A 212 9.89 3.81 5.27
N GLN A 213 8.64 4.10 5.63
CA GLN A 213 7.70 3.16 6.24
C GLN A 213 6.34 3.28 5.56
N ILE A 214 5.63 2.16 5.48
CA ILE A 214 4.22 2.12 5.08
C ILE A 214 3.40 1.33 6.10
N LEU A 215 2.16 1.76 6.33
CA LEU A 215 1.16 1.03 7.11
C LEU A 215 -0.16 0.94 6.35
N VAL A 216 -0.93 -0.08 6.67
CA VAL A 216 -2.34 -0.16 6.30
C VAL A 216 -3.12 0.84 7.17
N LEU A 217 -3.88 1.75 6.55
CA LEU A 217 -4.60 2.81 7.26
C LEU A 217 -5.55 2.24 8.32
N HIS A 218 -6.28 1.17 8.00
CA HIS A 218 -7.24 0.54 8.91
C HIS A 218 -6.56 0.01 10.17
N ASP A 219 -5.36 -0.55 10.04
CA ASP A 219 -4.57 -1.01 11.19
C ASP A 219 -4.12 0.18 12.04
N ALA A 220 -3.59 1.21 11.40
CA ALA A 220 -3.11 2.42 12.08
C ALA A 220 -4.23 3.16 12.84
N LEU A 221 -5.45 3.13 12.32
CA LEU A 221 -6.63 3.76 12.92
C LEU A 221 -7.40 2.84 13.89
N GLY A 222 -7.02 1.58 14.04
CA GLY A 222 -7.69 0.63 14.94
C GLY A 222 -9.06 0.18 14.45
N LEU A 223 -9.25 0.08 13.13
CA LEU A 223 -10.44 -0.51 12.52
C LEU A 223 -10.33 -2.02 12.33
N THR A 224 -9.12 -2.55 12.22
CA THR A 224 -8.85 -3.98 12.08
C THR A 224 -8.93 -4.64 13.46
N GLU A 225 -9.74 -5.69 13.60
CA GLU A 225 -9.90 -6.41 14.87
C GLU A 225 -8.59 -7.09 15.32
N ARG A 226 -7.87 -7.68 14.40
CA ARG A 226 -6.63 -8.42 14.65
C ARG A 226 -5.51 -7.90 13.74
N PRO A 227 -4.98 -6.69 14.02
CA PRO A 227 -3.92 -6.13 13.21
C PRO A 227 -2.63 -6.93 13.39
N PRO A 228 -1.71 -6.91 12.40
CA PRO A 228 -0.38 -7.47 12.56
C PRO A 228 0.37 -6.83 13.73
N SER A 229 1.20 -7.60 14.42
CA SER A 229 1.93 -7.15 15.62
C SER A 229 2.86 -5.95 15.39
N PHE A 230 3.27 -5.72 14.17
CA PHE A 230 4.10 -4.56 13.79
C PHE A 230 3.29 -3.28 13.54
N ALA A 231 1.97 -3.39 13.39
CA ALA A 231 1.11 -2.24 13.11
C ALA A 231 0.82 -1.46 14.38
N LYS A 232 1.40 -0.26 14.48
CA LYS A 232 1.10 0.64 15.60
C LYS A 232 -0.29 1.25 15.42
N LYS A 233 -1.16 1.04 16.42
CA LYS A 233 -2.45 1.71 16.52
C LYS A 233 -2.25 3.12 17.08
N TYR A 234 -2.65 4.14 16.33
CA TYR A 234 -2.56 5.55 16.71
C TYR A 234 -3.85 6.08 17.38
N VAL A 235 -4.99 5.45 17.07
CA VAL A 235 -6.31 5.80 17.60
C VAL A 235 -7.20 4.57 17.59
N ASP A 236 -8.22 4.50 18.43
CA ASP A 236 -9.26 3.47 18.42
C ASP A 236 -10.51 4.00 17.70
N LEU A 237 -10.44 4.06 16.39
CA LEU A 237 -11.55 4.58 15.57
C LEU A 237 -12.77 3.65 15.61
N SER A 238 -12.60 2.35 15.83
CA SER A 238 -13.69 1.40 15.99
C SER A 238 -14.56 1.76 17.20
N ALA A 239 -13.96 2.12 18.33
CA ALA A 239 -14.69 2.56 19.51
C ALA A 239 -15.44 3.88 19.24
N ILE A 240 -14.76 4.86 18.62
CA ILE A 240 -15.34 6.17 18.29
C ILE A 240 -16.54 6.03 17.37
N ILE A 241 -16.44 5.22 16.31
CA ILE A 241 -17.56 4.97 15.38
C ILE A 241 -18.73 4.30 16.10
N ARG A 242 -18.46 3.26 16.87
CA ARG A 242 -19.50 2.54 17.62
C ARG A 242 -20.24 3.47 18.59
N ASP A 243 -19.51 4.25 19.37
CA ASP A 243 -20.10 5.14 20.38
C ASP A 243 -20.94 6.24 19.72
N ALA A 244 -20.48 6.80 18.60
CA ALA A 244 -21.24 7.77 17.81
C ALA A 244 -22.56 7.16 17.27
N VAL A 245 -22.50 5.92 16.75
CA VAL A 245 -23.69 5.22 16.24
C VAL A 245 -24.63 4.84 17.38
N VAL A 246 -24.13 4.41 18.54
CA VAL A 246 -24.94 4.13 19.73
C VAL A 246 -25.70 5.38 20.17
N LYS A 247 -25.04 6.54 20.19
CA LYS A 247 -25.69 7.82 20.51
C LYS A 247 -26.79 8.15 19.51
N TYR A 248 -26.52 8.06 18.21
CA TYR A 248 -27.53 8.26 17.16
C TYR A 248 -28.75 7.34 17.34
N VAL A 249 -28.52 6.05 17.59
CA VAL A 249 -29.61 5.07 17.82
C VAL A 249 -30.46 5.46 19.05
N SER A 250 -29.80 5.93 20.13
CA SER A 250 -30.49 6.38 21.34
C SER A 250 -31.39 7.59 21.06
N GLU A 251 -30.85 8.62 20.39
CA GLU A 251 -31.56 9.86 20.06
C GLU A 251 -32.76 9.59 19.12
N VAL A 252 -32.60 8.71 18.12
CA VAL A 252 -33.72 8.31 17.25
C VAL A 252 -34.82 7.61 18.05
N ARG A 253 -34.45 6.70 18.97
CA ARG A 253 -35.41 5.94 19.76
C ARG A 253 -36.14 6.78 20.84
N SER A 254 -35.46 7.81 21.37
CA SER A 254 -36.07 8.75 22.32
C SER A 254 -36.89 9.86 21.64
N GLY A 255 -36.78 10.04 20.32
CA GLY A 255 -37.41 11.13 19.59
C GLY A 255 -36.66 12.45 19.69
N GLU A 256 -35.42 12.45 20.22
CA GLU A 256 -34.56 13.64 20.27
C GLU A 256 -34.00 14.01 18.89
N PHE A 257 -33.82 13.00 18.02
CA PHE A 257 -33.40 13.20 16.63
C PHE A 257 -34.53 12.78 15.67
N PRO A 258 -34.86 13.61 14.62
CA PRO A 258 -34.27 14.91 14.32
C PRO A 258 -34.82 16.04 15.19
N SER A 259 -34.00 16.88 15.76
CA SER A 259 -34.42 18.15 16.35
C SER A 259 -34.68 19.21 15.27
N PRO A 260 -35.41 20.34 15.60
CA PRO A 260 -35.86 21.28 14.58
C PRO A 260 -34.81 21.89 13.65
N GLU A 261 -33.54 21.91 14.06
CA GLU A 261 -32.44 22.35 13.24
C GLU A 261 -32.07 21.40 12.09
N TYR A 262 -32.50 20.13 12.14
CA TYR A 262 -32.19 19.08 11.16
C TYR A 262 -33.33 18.77 10.19
N TYR A 263 -34.44 19.50 10.24
CA TYR A 263 -35.52 19.37 9.25
C TYR A 263 -36.16 20.72 8.90
N LYS A 264 -36.91 20.75 7.82
CA LYS A 264 -37.63 21.91 7.36
C LYS A 264 -39.08 21.52 7.11
N ASP A 265 -40.02 22.35 7.58
CA ASP A 265 -41.47 22.12 7.33
C ASP A 265 -41.90 22.59 5.92
N ARG A 266 -41.03 23.38 5.23
CA ARG A 266 -41.21 23.81 3.82
C ARG A 266 -39.89 24.28 3.22
#